data_0cdb8120e1c04722b99b80c9b7184b52
#
_entry.id   0cdb8120e1c04722b99b80c9b7184b52
#
_cell.length_a   1.000
_cell.length_b   1.000
_cell.length_c   1.000
_cell.angle_alpha   90.00
_cell.angle_beta   90.00
_cell.angle_gamma   90.00
#
_symmetry.space_group_name_H-M   'P 1'
#
loop_
_entity.id
_entity.type
_entity.pdbx_description
1 polymer ?
#
loop_
_entity_poly.entity_id
_entity_poly.type
_entity_poly.pdbx_seq_one_letter_code
_entity_poly.pdbx_strand_id
1 'polypeptide(L)'
;MPAVTVSDITVLPRVTDAPNSRARRVKSITTAPQGFEGEGFPVRRAFAGVDLAELDPFIHLDQMGEVEYAPGEPKGTPWHPHRGFETVTYIIDGIFDHKDSNGGGGPVRSRAGPSPNCLKG
;
A
#
# COMPACT_ATOMS: atom_id res chain seq x y z
N MET A 1 21.69 -9.22 1.30
CA MET A 1 21.85 -7.80 1.03
C MET A 1 21.89 -7.06 2.35
N PRO A 2 22.77 -6.07 2.57
CA PRO A 2 22.74 -5.32 3.81
C PRO A 2 21.43 -4.54 3.91
N ALA A 3 20.79 -4.61 5.07
CA ALA A 3 19.63 -3.77 5.36
C ALA A 3 20.05 -2.30 5.31
N VAL A 4 19.34 -1.49 4.55
CA VAL A 4 19.55 -0.04 4.56
C VAL A 4 18.89 0.49 5.82
N THR A 5 19.69 0.86 6.80
CA THR A 5 19.20 1.54 7.99
C THR A 5 19.08 3.03 7.68
N VAL A 6 17.87 3.53 7.61
CA VAL A 6 17.60 4.96 7.43
C VAL A 6 17.31 5.55 8.80
N SER A 7 18.17 6.43 9.28
CA SER A 7 18.01 7.09 10.59
C SER A 7 16.86 8.11 10.61
N ASP A 8 16.50 8.65 9.46
CA ASP A 8 15.34 9.53 9.28
C ASP A 8 14.64 9.19 7.96
N ILE A 9 13.51 8.51 8.06
CA ILE A 9 12.69 8.13 6.90
C ILE A 9 12.02 9.34 6.22
N THR A 10 12.07 10.50 6.85
CA THR A 10 11.49 11.71 6.26
C THR A 10 12.42 12.37 5.24
N VAL A 11 13.69 12.00 5.25
CA VAL A 11 14.72 12.50 4.35
C VAL A 11 15.38 11.34 3.62
N LEU A 12 14.66 10.76 2.67
CA LEU A 12 15.28 9.80 1.77
C LEU A 12 16.20 10.55 0.80
N PRO A 13 17.47 10.13 0.69
CA PRO A 13 18.35 10.70 -0.31
C PRO A 13 17.75 10.49 -1.68
N ARG A 14 17.70 11.53 -2.49
CA ARG A 14 17.28 11.40 -3.87
C ARG A 14 18.29 10.53 -4.59
N VAL A 15 17.84 9.40 -5.10
CA VAL A 15 18.68 8.54 -5.95
C VAL A 15 18.95 9.34 -7.22
N THR A 16 20.22 9.67 -7.45
CA THR A 16 20.64 10.27 -8.70
C THR A 16 20.70 9.20 -9.77
N ASP A 17 20.25 9.52 -10.97
CA ASP A 17 20.37 8.61 -12.09
C ASP A 17 21.84 8.21 -12.29
N ALA A 18 22.10 6.92 -12.37
CA ALA A 18 23.44 6.45 -12.68
C ALA A 18 23.85 6.94 -14.08
N PRO A 19 25.12 7.32 -14.28
CA PRO A 19 25.63 7.61 -15.63
C PRO A 19 25.28 6.44 -16.56
N ASN A 20 24.66 6.73 -17.69
CA ASN A 20 24.16 5.73 -18.66
C ASN A 20 22.91 4.94 -18.23
N SER A 21 22.18 5.37 -17.20
CA SER A 21 20.87 4.81 -16.91
C SER A 21 19.92 5.02 -18.09
N ARG A 22 19.13 3.98 -18.41
CA ARG A 22 18.07 4.07 -19.42
C ARG A 22 16.73 4.01 -18.71
N ALA A 23 15.83 4.91 -19.06
CA ALA A 23 14.45 4.84 -18.59
C ALA A 23 13.83 3.50 -18.99
N ARG A 24 13.23 2.80 -18.03
CA ARG A 24 12.50 1.57 -18.30
C ARG A 24 11.25 1.90 -19.11
N ARG A 25 11.02 1.18 -20.19
CA ARG A 25 9.81 1.35 -21.00
C ARG A 25 8.60 0.74 -20.28
N VAL A 26 7.44 1.39 -20.45
CA VAL A 26 6.16 0.80 -20.07
C VAL A 26 5.89 -0.35 -21.03
N LYS A 27 5.69 -1.57 -20.50
CA LYS A 27 5.38 -2.76 -21.30
C LYS A 27 3.90 -2.83 -21.64
N SER A 28 3.05 -2.59 -20.64
CA SER A 28 1.60 -2.62 -20.80
C SER A 28 0.94 -1.70 -19.78
N ILE A 29 -0.27 -1.29 -20.07
CA ILE A 29 -1.14 -0.55 -19.15
C ILE A 29 -2.44 -1.34 -19.04
N THR A 30 -2.84 -1.63 -17.82
CA THR A 30 -4.11 -2.31 -17.52
C THR A 30 -4.96 -1.44 -16.62
N THR A 31 -6.28 -1.53 -16.76
CA THR A 31 -7.20 -0.90 -15.82
C THR A 31 -7.48 -1.87 -14.68
N ALA A 32 -7.19 -1.44 -13.45
CA ALA A 32 -7.48 -2.23 -12.26
C ALA A 32 -9.01 -2.39 -12.08
N PRO A 33 -9.54 -3.63 -12.08
CA PRO A 33 -10.95 -3.84 -11.80
C PRO A 33 -11.28 -3.43 -10.36
N GLN A 34 -12.48 -2.90 -10.19
CA GLN A 34 -13.04 -2.59 -8.88
C GLN A 34 -13.69 -3.83 -8.27
N GLY A 35 -13.51 -4.01 -6.98
CA GLY A 35 -14.12 -5.06 -6.17
C GLY A 35 -14.34 -4.61 -4.74
N PHE A 36 -14.63 -5.56 -3.88
CA PHE A 36 -14.80 -5.33 -2.45
C PHE A 36 -14.00 -6.39 -1.68
N GLU A 37 -13.44 -5.99 -0.55
CA GLU A 37 -12.68 -6.86 0.35
C GLU A 37 -13.15 -6.68 1.80
N GLY A 38 -12.73 -7.62 2.66
CA GLY A 38 -13.01 -7.60 4.08
C GLY A 38 -14.49 -7.44 4.38
N GLU A 39 -14.84 -6.45 5.19
CA GLU A 39 -16.21 -6.13 5.58
C GLU A 39 -16.96 -5.33 4.51
N GLY A 40 -16.47 -5.31 3.29
CA GLY A 40 -17.09 -4.67 2.13
C GLY A 40 -16.56 -3.26 1.85
N PHE A 41 -15.29 -2.99 2.10
CA PHE A 41 -14.65 -1.79 1.61
C PHE A 41 -14.22 -1.93 0.14
N PRO A 42 -14.28 -0.86 -0.66
CA PRO A 42 -13.92 -0.93 -2.07
C PRO A 42 -12.41 -1.05 -2.26
N VAL A 43 -12.03 -1.86 -3.24
CA VAL A 43 -10.63 -2.02 -3.68
C VAL A 43 -10.51 -1.98 -5.19
N ARG A 44 -9.33 -1.58 -5.68
CA ARG A 44 -8.91 -1.76 -7.06
C ARG A 44 -7.71 -2.67 -7.11
N ARG A 45 -7.83 -3.80 -7.78
CA ARG A 45 -6.79 -4.83 -7.86
C ARG A 45 -5.91 -4.62 -9.08
N ALA A 46 -4.73 -4.02 -8.88
CA ALA A 46 -3.88 -3.58 -9.97
C ALA A 46 -3.30 -4.72 -10.82
N PHE A 47 -3.06 -5.90 -10.23
CA PHE A 47 -2.42 -7.02 -10.92
C PHE A 47 -3.40 -8.09 -11.44
N ALA A 48 -4.70 -7.80 -11.41
CA ALA A 48 -5.68 -8.72 -11.96
C ALA A 48 -5.44 -8.96 -13.46
N GLY A 49 -5.26 -10.24 -13.83
CA GLY A 49 -5.03 -10.64 -15.22
C GLY A 49 -3.60 -10.41 -15.76
N VAL A 50 -2.66 -10.01 -14.90
CA VAL A 50 -1.25 -9.90 -15.26
C VAL A 50 -0.50 -11.17 -14.87
N ASP A 51 0.43 -11.62 -15.71
CA ASP A 51 1.30 -12.75 -15.37
C ASP A 51 2.23 -12.35 -14.22
N LEU A 52 2.14 -13.05 -13.08
CA LEU A 52 2.95 -12.77 -11.90
C LEU A 52 4.45 -12.94 -12.15
N ALA A 53 4.85 -13.79 -13.09
CA ALA A 53 6.26 -13.93 -13.46
C ALA A 53 6.86 -12.63 -14.02
N GLU A 54 6.03 -11.77 -14.59
CA GLU A 54 6.45 -10.46 -15.10
C GLU A 54 6.52 -9.39 -14.00
N LEU A 55 5.96 -9.65 -12.83
CA LEU A 55 5.84 -8.71 -11.73
C LEU A 55 6.83 -8.99 -10.58
N ASP A 56 7.61 -10.08 -10.68
CA ASP A 56 8.57 -10.44 -9.64
C ASP A 56 9.42 -9.23 -9.18
N PRO A 57 9.51 -8.96 -7.88
CA PRO A 57 9.09 -9.77 -6.73
C PRO A 57 7.65 -9.49 -6.21
N PHE A 58 6.84 -8.72 -6.92
CA PHE A 58 5.50 -8.35 -6.48
C PHE A 58 4.48 -9.43 -6.84
N ILE A 59 3.63 -9.80 -5.90
CA ILE A 59 2.58 -10.81 -6.09
C ILE A 59 1.18 -10.22 -6.00
N HIS A 60 1.03 -9.07 -5.36
CA HIS A 60 -0.25 -8.45 -5.11
C HIS A 60 -0.13 -6.94 -4.95
N LEU A 61 -1.07 -6.19 -5.48
CA LEU A 61 -1.20 -4.76 -5.27
C LEU A 61 -2.67 -4.36 -5.32
N ASP A 62 -3.18 -3.92 -4.19
CA ASP A 62 -4.52 -3.35 -4.09
C ASP A 62 -4.46 -1.89 -3.67
N GLN A 63 -5.26 -1.06 -4.30
CA GLN A 63 -5.59 0.27 -3.83
C GLN A 63 -6.89 0.18 -3.04
N MET A 64 -6.84 0.52 -1.77
CA MET A 64 -8.00 0.64 -0.89
C MET A 64 -8.45 2.09 -0.80
N GLY A 65 -9.74 2.31 -0.54
CA GLY A 65 -10.29 3.64 -0.33
C GLY A 65 -11.23 4.10 -1.42
N GLU A 66 -11.16 5.37 -1.79
CA GLU A 66 -12.16 6.08 -2.62
C GLU A 66 -13.54 6.14 -1.91
N VAL A 67 -13.53 6.14 -0.56
CA VAL A 67 -14.73 6.23 0.26
C VAL A 67 -14.45 7.01 1.53
N GLU A 68 -15.38 7.84 1.92
CA GLU A 68 -15.39 8.51 3.20
C GLU A 68 -16.31 7.75 4.16
N TYR A 69 -15.83 7.51 5.36
CA TYR A 69 -16.61 6.89 6.43
C TYR A 69 -16.93 7.91 7.53
N ALA A 70 -18.15 7.89 8.02
CA ALA A 70 -18.49 8.63 9.23
C ALA A 70 -17.78 8.02 10.46
N PRO A 71 -17.60 8.77 11.54
CA PRO A 71 -17.03 8.24 12.77
C PRO A 71 -17.75 6.98 13.26
N GLY A 72 -17.02 5.90 13.46
CA GLY A 72 -17.55 4.61 13.88
C GLY A 72 -18.08 3.70 12.77
N GLU A 73 -17.96 4.12 11.51
CA GLU A 73 -18.38 3.32 10.34
C GLU A 73 -17.25 2.68 9.53
N PRO A 74 -15.95 2.91 9.83
CA PRO A 74 -14.90 2.34 9.01
C PRO A 74 -15.00 0.82 8.98
N LYS A 75 -14.76 0.27 7.78
CA LYS A 75 -14.76 -1.15 7.52
C LYS A 75 -13.33 -1.65 7.44
N GLY A 76 -13.09 -2.80 7.98
CA GLY A 76 -11.78 -3.41 8.02
C GLY A 76 -11.73 -4.81 7.46
N THR A 77 -10.59 -5.44 7.62
CA THR A 77 -10.37 -6.84 7.29
C THR A 77 -10.22 -7.62 8.58
N PRO A 78 -10.99 -8.71 8.78
CA PRO A 78 -10.81 -9.57 9.93
C PRO A 78 -9.42 -10.21 9.95
N TRP A 79 -9.01 -10.74 11.08
CA TRP A 79 -7.74 -11.45 11.22
C TRP A 79 -7.59 -12.53 10.16
N HIS A 80 -6.50 -12.46 9.40
CA HIS A 80 -6.16 -13.43 8.36
C HIS A 80 -4.65 -13.66 8.31
N PRO A 81 -4.17 -14.85 7.93
CA PRO A 81 -2.74 -15.15 7.94
C PRO A 81 -2.03 -14.57 6.73
N HIS A 82 -0.81 -14.04 6.96
CA HIS A 82 0.16 -13.76 5.92
C HIS A 82 1.38 -14.66 6.14
N ARG A 83 1.85 -15.33 5.11
CA ARG A 83 3.01 -16.21 5.20
C ARG A 83 3.83 -16.20 3.91
N GLY A 84 5.15 -16.03 4.08
CA GLY A 84 6.11 -16.17 2.99
C GLY A 84 6.28 -14.93 2.11
N PHE A 85 5.73 -13.78 2.51
CA PHE A 85 5.91 -12.50 1.83
C PHE A 85 5.86 -11.33 2.83
N GLU A 86 6.32 -10.19 2.40
CA GLU A 86 6.24 -8.93 3.13
C GLU A 86 5.12 -8.07 2.56
N THR A 87 4.49 -7.28 3.42
CA THR A 87 3.49 -6.29 3.00
C THR A 87 4.03 -4.88 3.17
N VAL A 88 3.74 -4.02 2.20
CA VAL A 88 4.08 -2.60 2.26
C VAL A 88 2.80 -1.80 2.09
N THR A 89 2.52 -0.95 3.07
CA THR A 89 1.39 -0.01 3.01
C THR A 89 1.90 1.38 2.66
N TYR A 90 1.37 1.97 1.61
CA TYR A 90 1.65 3.34 1.21
C TYR A 90 0.37 4.17 1.28
N ILE A 91 0.33 5.15 2.18
CA ILE A 91 -0.83 6.00 2.39
C ILE A 91 -0.69 7.26 1.56
N ILE A 92 -1.59 7.45 0.60
CA ILE A 92 -1.70 8.68 -0.20
C ILE A 92 -2.47 9.73 0.60
N ASP A 93 -3.62 9.34 1.14
CA ASP A 93 -4.46 10.16 2.00
C ASP A 93 -5.17 9.30 3.04
N GLY A 94 -5.53 9.88 4.17
CA GLY A 94 -6.25 9.19 5.23
C GLY A 94 -5.38 8.54 6.30
N ILE A 95 -6.02 7.68 7.07
CA ILE A 95 -5.41 6.89 8.15
C ILE A 95 -5.84 5.44 7.98
N PHE A 96 -4.90 4.55 8.14
CA PHE A 96 -5.13 3.11 8.17
C PHE A 96 -4.61 2.53 9.48
N ASP A 97 -5.46 1.86 10.24
CA ASP A 97 -5.04 1.15 11.44
C ASP A 97 -4.59 -0.26 11.10
N HIS A 98 -3.42 -0.62 11.59
CA HIS A 98 -2.82 -1.92 11.42
C HIS A 98 -2.62 -2.62 12.78
N LYS A 99 -2.82 -3.93 12.81
CA LYS A 99 -2.50 -4.79 13.95
C LYS A 99 -1.92 -6.11 13.46
N ASP A 100 -0.92 -6.61 14.16
CA ASP A 100 -0.33 -7.92 13.87
C ASP A 100 -0.28 -8.82 15.10
N SER A 101 -0.03 -10.12 14.86
CA SER A 101 0.03 -11.13 15.93
C SER A 101 1.31 -11.08 16.77
N ASN A 102 2.29 -10.26 16.37
CA ASN A 102 3.56 -10.10 17.12
C ASN A 102 3.49 -8.94 18.13
N GLY A 103 2.33 -8.31 18.27
CA GLY A 103 2.12 -7.17 19.15
C GLY A 103 2.43 -5.81 18.48
N GLY A 104 2.72 -5.81 17.19
CA GLY A 104 2.81 -4.60 16.39
C GLY A 104 1.45 -4.05 16.05
N GLY A 105 1.42 -2.76 15.76
CA GLY A 105 0.20 -2.10 15.31
C GLY A 105 0.19 -0.61 15.55
N GLY A 106 -0.82 0.03 15.02
CA GLY A 106 -1.07 1.45 15.16
C GLY A 106 -1.47 2.13 13.85
N PRO A 107 -1.75 3.43 13.92
CA PRO A 107 -2.18 4.19 12.75
C PRO A 107 -1.03 4.47 11.79
N VAL A 108 -1.22 4.09 10.54
CA VAL A 108 -0.37 4.47 9.39
C VAL A 108 -1.02 5.66 8.71
N ARG A 109 -0.26 6.73 8.47
CA ARG A 109 -0.77 8.00 7.97
C ARG A 109 -0.01 8.48 6.76
N SER A 110 -0.65 9.32 5.94
CA SER A 110 0.06 10.07 4.91
C SER A 110 1.01 11.09 5.54
N ARG A 111 2.11 11.37 4.87
CA ARG A 111 3.09 12.37 5.31
C ARG A 111 2.56 13.81 5.23
N ALA A 112 1.59 14.08 4.39
CA ALA A 112 0.99 15.41 4.20
C ALA A 112 0.14 15.89 5.39
N GLY A 113 0.01 15.08 6.44
CA GLY A 113 -0.87 15.35 7.58
C GLY A 113 -2.30 14.91 7.30
N PRO A 114 -3.17 14.96 8.31
CA PRO A 114 -4.54 14.56 8.13
C PRO A 114 -5.25 15.55 7.21
N SER A 115 -5.79 15.05 6.10
CA SER A 115 -6.89 15.74 5.43
C SER A 115 -8.02 15.97 6.46
N PRO A 116 -8.77 17.08 6.39
CA PRO A 116 -9.91 17.29 7.26
C PRO A 116 -10.97 16.18 7.19
N ASN A 117 -10.91 15.34 6.17
CA ASN A 117 -11.78 14.20 5.93
C ASN A 117 -11.14 12.85 6.34
N CYS A 118 -10.26 12.86 7.33
CA CYS A 118 -9.48 11.70 7.69
C CYS A 118 -10.35 10.63 8.37
N LEU A 119 -10.37 9.45 7.78
CA LEU A 119 -10.99 8.26 8.32
C LEU A 119 -10.26 7.82 9.59
N LYS A 120 -10.99 7.75 10.71
CA LYS A 120 -10.52 7.03 11.88
C LYS A 120 -11.12 5.63 11.81
N GLY A 121 -10.29 4.65 11.44
CA GLY A 121 -10.59 3.25 11.64
C GLY A 121 -10.47 2.86 13.09
#